data_fa1182838cc2560a23d3f8e7b1772251
#
_entry.id   fa1182838cc2560a23d3f8e7b1772251
#
_cell.length_a   1.000
_cell.length_b   1.000
_cell.length_c   1.000
_cell.angle_alpha   90.00
_cell.angle_beta   90.00
_cell.angle_gamma   90.00
#
_symmetry.space_group_name_H-M   'P 1'
#
loop_
_entity.id
_entity.type
_entity.pdbx_description
1 polymer ?
#
loop_
_entity_poly.entity_id
_entity_poly.type
_entity_poly.pdbx_seq_one_letter_code
_entity_poly.pdbx_strand_id
1 'polypeptide(L)'
;MAYGGYSLGGLAAISSLYSSDKMPLIFSICGSFWYPNFVAYCKAHQPINKSCSVYLRNGLTEGAKHKNRLAKAPSYAKEVHELIKKQSVSTYSAFDPYGHHDHLQERYDAFSDWLIEQWKL
;
A
#
# COMPACT_ATOMS: atom_id res chain seq x y z
N MET A 1 14.62 -6.70 -7.83
CA MET A 1 14.73 -5.83 -6.64
C MET A 1 13.34 -5.30 -6.25
N ALA A 2 13.07 -5.21 -4.97
CA ALA A 2 11.80 -4.73 -4.46
C ALA A 2 12.03 -3.58 -3.47
N TYR A 3 11.09 -2.64 -3.41
CA TYR A 3 11.11 -1.54 -2.45
C TYR A 3 9.77 -1.48 -1.76
N GLY A 4 9.79 -1.42 -0.46
CA GLY A 4 8.53 -1.38 0.28
C GLY A 4 8.74 -1.22 1.77
N GLY A 5 7.65 -1.27 2.49
CA GLY A 5 7.70 -1.14 3.93
C GLY A 5 6.34 -1.26 4.59
N TYR A 6 6.39 -1.03 5.89
CA TYR A 6 5.27 -1.09 6.81
C TYR A 6 5.00 0.31 7.35
N SER A 7 3.72 0.67 7.50
CA SER A 7 3.30 1.92 8.12
C SER A 7 3.80 3.13 7.31
N LEU A 8 4.62 4.01 7.89
CA LEU A 8 5.20 5.13 7.16
C LEU A 8 6.13 4.66 6.04
N GLY A 9 6.79 3.52 6.23
CA GLY A 9 7.59 2.90 5.17
C GLY A 9 6.74 2.49 3.98
N GLY A 10 5.51 2.02 4.23
CA GLY A 10 4.56 1.72 3.17
C GLY A 10 4.10 2.97 2.43
N LEU A 11 3.87 4.05 3.16
CA LEU A 11 3.54 5.34 2.54
C LEU A 11 4.68 5.82 1.64
N ALA A 12 5.91 5.74 2.12
CA ALA A 12 7.08 6.15 1.35
C ALA A 12 7.23 5.31 0.09
N ALA A 13 6.99 4.00 0.19
CA ALA A 13 7.09 3.10 -0.96
C ALA A 13 6.09 3.47 -2.05
N ILE A 14 4.84 3.72 -1.69
CA ILE A 14 3.83 4.10 -2.67
C ILE A 14 4.12 5.49 -3.24
N SER A 15 4.62 6.42 -2.40
CA SER A 15 5.03 7.74 -2.89
C SER A 15 6.09 7.64 -3.97
N SER A 16 6.97 6.64 -3.90
CA SER A 16 8.04 6.47 -4.88
C SER A 16 7.53 6.19 -6.29
N LEU A 17 6.29 5.69 -6.44
CA LEU A 17 5.69 5.48 -7.76
C LEU A 17 5.64 6.78 -8.56
N TYR A 18 5.52 7.90 -7.87
CA TYR A 18 5.33 9.22 -8.48
C TYR A 18 6.64 9.96 -8.72
N SER A 19 7.77 9.42 -8.25
CA SER A 19 9.06 10.10 -8.34
C SER A 19 10.17 9.28 -8.98
N SER A 20 9.99 7.99 -9.19
CA SER A 20 11.03 7.11 -9.74
C SER A 20 10.38 5.95 -10.51
N ASP A 21 11.03 5.50 -11.56
CA ASP A 21 10.58 4.36 -12.38
C ASP A 21 11.52 3.15 -12.26
N LYS A 22 12.38 3.14 -11.25
CA LYS A 22 13.49 2.16 -11.19
C LYS A 22 13.15 0.85 -10.51
N MET A 23 12.11 0.81 -9.69
CA MET A 23 11.78 -0.40 -8.93
C MET A 23 10.77 -1.26 -9.68
N PRO A 24 11.10 -2.54 -9.94
CA PRO A 24 10.17 -3.44 -10.64
C PRO A 24 9.05 -3.97 -9.74
N LEU A 25 9.21 -3.87 -8.40
CA LEU A 25 8.21 -4.33 -7.44
C LEU A 25 8.18 -3.38 -6.25
N ILE A 26 6.98 -2.94 -5.89
CA ILE A 26 6.78 -2.03 -4.76
C ILE A 26 5.69 -2.63 -3.88
N PHE A 27 5.91 -2.62 -2.54
CA PHE A 27 4.92 -3.14 -1.62
C PHE A 27 4.67 -2.21 -0.44
N SER A 28 3.44 -2.22 0.06
CA SER A 28 3.04 -1.48 1.24
C SER A 28 2.17 -2.36 2.13
N ILE A 29 2.59 -2.54 3.37
CA ILE A 29 1.83 -3.26 4.38
C ILE A 29 1.43 -2.25 5.45
N CYS A 30 0.13 -2.06 5.62
CA CYS A 30 -0.44 -1.08 6.55
C CYS A 30 0.09 0.34 6.30
N GLY A 31 0.21 0.73 5.04
CA GLY A 31 0.69 2.05 4.68
C GLY A 31 -0.15 3.15 5.31
N SER A 32 0.51 4.21 5.77
CA SER A 32 -0.12 5.31 6.50
C SER A 32 -0.80 6.29 5.53
N PHE A 33 -1.75 5.80 4.77
CA PHE A 33 -2.40 6.57 3.70
C PHE A 33 -3.35 7.65 4.23
N TRP A 34 -3.60 7.65 5.54
CA TRP A 34 -4.28 8.73 6.25
C TRP A 34 -3.44 10.00 6.35
N TYR A 35 -2.15 9.95 5.99
CA TYR A 35 -1.24 11.09 6.08
C TYR A 35 -1.84 12.28 5.32
N PRO A 36 -1.75 13.50 5.90
CA PRO A 36 -2.41 14.67 5.30
C PRO A 36 -2.08 14.87 3.83
N ASN A 37 -3.11 15.07 3.03
CA ASN A 37 -3.01 15.40 1.60
C ASN A 37 -2.49 14.28 0.70
N PHE A 38 -2.26 13.07 1.22
CA PHE A 38 -1.70 12.00 0.39
C PHE A 38 -2.69 11.52 -0.68
N VAL A 39 -3.95 11.29 -0.30
CA VAL A 39 -4.97 10.88 -1.28
C VAL A 39 -5.13 11.94 -2.37
N ALA A 40 -5.16 13.22 -1.96
CA ALA A 40 -5.25 14.31 -2.92
C ALA A 40 -4.04 14.35 -3.86
N TYR A 41 -2.86 14.07 -3.33
CA TYR A 41 -1.64 13.99 -4.15
C TYR A 41 -1.75 12.88 -5.20
N CYS A 42 -2.22 11.70 -4.80
CA CYS A 42 -2.41 10.59 -5.72
C CYS A 42 -3.43 10.91 -6.81
N LYS A 43 -4.50 11.62 -6.46
CA LYS A 43 -5.51 12.05 -7.43
C LYS A 43 -4.98 13.04 -8.44
N ALA A 44 -4.07 13.91 -8.02
CA ALA A 44 -3.56 15.00 -8.85
C ALA A 44 -2.38 14.58 -9.73
N HIS A 45 -1.81 13.41 -9.53
CA HIS A 45 -0.60 12.97 -10.23
C HIS A 45 -0.79 11.60 -10.87
N GLN A 46 0.04 11.30 -11.85
CA GLN A 46 0.12 9.98 -12.45
C GLN A 46 1.46 9.35 -12.07
N PRO A 47 1.50 8.03 -11.79
CA PRO A 47 2.77 7.38 -11.49
C PRO A 47 3.74 7.50 -12.66
N ILE A 48 4.98 7.80 -12.35
CA ILE A 48 6.07 7.71 -13.32
C ILE A 48 6.37 6.23 -13.57
N ASN A 49 6.30 5.42 -12.51
CA ASN A 49 6.56 3.98 -12.59
C ASN A 49 5.28 3.23 -12.90
N LYS A 50 5.05 2.91 -14.18
CA LYS A 50 3.85 2.19 -14.62
C LYS A 50 4.12 0.75 -15.03
N SER A 51 5.37 0.31 -14.98
CA SER A 51 5.75 -1.05 -15.38
C SER A 51 6.07 -1.97 -14.20
N CYS A 52 5.87 -1.51 -12.98
CA CYS A 52 6.11 -2.30 -11.79
C CYS A 52 4.88 -3.12 -11.39
N SER A 53 5.11 -4.11 -10.52
CA SER A 53 4.04 -4.78 -9.79
C SER A 53 3.92 -4.14 -8.41
N VAL A 54 2.70 -3.90 -7.97
CA VAL A 54 2.43 -3.24 -6.68
C VAL A 54 1.61 -4.18 -5.80
N TYR A 55 2.07 -4.35 -4.57
CA TYR A 55 1.36 -5.10 -3.54
C TYR A 55 0.89 -4.15 -2.45
N LEU A 56 -0.41 -4.17 -2.18
CA LEU A 56 -1.03 -3.31 -1.17
C LEU A 56 -1.85 -4.15 -0.20
N ARG A 57 -1.59 -4.01 1.10
CA ARG A 57 -2.39 -4.66 2.14
C ARG A 57 -2.60 -3.71 3.30
N ASN A 58 -3.84 -3.52 3.70
CA ASN A 58 -4.21 -2.72 4.87
C ASN A 58 -5.24 -3.47 5.71
N GLY A 59 -5.40 -3.07 6.97
CA GLY A 59 -6.35 -3.66 7.89
C GLY A 59 -7.63 -2.83 7.98
N LEU A 60 -8.76 -3.51 8.03
CA LEU A 60 -10.07 -2.84 8.10
C LEU A 60 -10.34 -2.17 9.45
N THR A 61 -9.61 -2.54 10.51
CA THR A 61 -9.78 -1.95 11.83
C THR A 61 -8.59 -1.10 12.26
N GLU A 62 -7.71 -0.72 11.32
CA GLU A 62 -6.63 0.20 11.62
C GLU A 62 -7.21 1.54 12.13
N GLY A 63 -6.64 2.02 13.23
CA GLY A 63 -7.06 3.29 13.79
C GLY A 63 -8.39 3.28 14.53
N ALA A 64 -9.03 2.12 14.69
CA ALA A 64 -10.39 2.03 15.25
C ALA A 64 -10.52 2.61 16.66
N LYS A 65 -9.43 2.64 17.44
CA LYS A 65 -9.43 3.16 18.80
C LYS A 65 -9.13 4.65 18.88
N HIS A 66 -8.86 5.30 17.78
CA HIS A 66 -8.53 6.72 17.72
C HIS A 66 -9.76 7.55 17.37
N LYS A 67 -9.77 8.81 17.80
CA LYS A 67 -10.86 9.74 17.54
C LYS A 67 -10.51 10.83 16.53
N ASN A 68 -9.31 10.79 16.00
CA ASN A 68 -8.82 11.78 15.03
C ASN A 68 -8.78 11.20 13.62
N ARG A 69 -7.96 11.77 12.75
CA ARG A 69 -7.78 11.32 11.36
C ARG A 69 -7.48 9.82 11.25
N LEU A 70 -6.79 9.24 12.24
CA LEU A 70 -6.45 7.82 12.24
C LEU A 70 -7.68 6.90 12.25
N ALA A 71 -8.79 7.35 12.81
CA ALA A 71 -10.03 6.56 12.80
C ALA A 71 -10.54 6.30 11.39
N LYS A 72 -10.14 7.12 10.42
CA LYS A 72 -10.53 6.99 9.02
C LYS A 72 -9.47 6.30 8.16
N ALA A 73 -8.44 5.73 8.79
CA ALA A 73 -7.35 5.08 8.05
C ALA A 73 -7.83 4.06 7.02
N PRO A 74 -8.80 3.17 7.34
CA PRO A 74 -9.29 2.23 6.32
C PRO A 74 -9.93 2.92 5.11
N SER A 75 -10.64 4.01 5.32
CA SER A 75 -11.27 4.75 4.21
C SER A 75 -10.22 5.35 3.28
N TYR A 76 -9.18 5.97 3.85
CA TYR A 76 -8.08 6.50 3.05
C TYR A 76 -7.34 5.38 2.31
N ALA A 77 -7.12 4.24 2.98
CA ALA A 77 -6.46 3.11 2.36
C ALA A 77 -7.26 2.58 1.17
N LYS A 78 -8.58 2.46 1.31
CA LYS A 78 -9.44 2.02 0.21
C LYS A 78 -9.32 2.96 -0.99
N GLU A 79 -9.30 4.26 -0.75
CA GLU A 79 -9.14 5.24 -1.83
C GLU A 79 -7.80 5.10 -2.53
N VAL A 80 -6.71 4.94 -1.77
CA VAL A 80 -5.38 4.77 -2.36
C VAL A 80 -5.30 3.47 -3.16
N HIS A 81 -5.80 2.35 -2.62
CA HIS A 81 -5.81 1.07 -3.34
C HIS A 81 -6.53 1.20 -4.69
N GLU A 82 -7.68 1.85 -4.70
CA GLU A 82 -8.44 2.03 -5.94
C GLU A 82 -7.72 2.95 -6.94
N LEU A 83 -7.11 4.03 -6.45
CA LEU A 83 -6.37 4.95 -7.30
C LEU A 83 -5.17 4.26 -7.95
N ILE A 84 -4.40 3.49 -7.16
CA ILE A 84 -3.24 2.79 -7.69
C ILE A 84 -3.66 1.74 -8.72
N LYS A 85 -4.75 1.00 -8.46
CA LYS A 85 -5.30 0.05 -9.44
C LYS A 85 -5.58 0.71 -10.79
N LYS A 86 -6.13 1.91 -10.78
CA LYS A 86 -6.46 2.64 -12.00
C LYS A 86 -5.24 3.21 -12.70
N GLN A 87 -4.18 3.48 -11.95
CA GLN A 87 -2.99 4.15 -12.44
C GLN A 87 -1.82 3.20 -12.70
N SER A 88 -1.84 1.99 -12.13
CA SER A 88 -0.75 1.03 -12.23
C SER A 88 -1.09 -0.09 -13.22
N VAL A 89 -0.05 -0.70 -13.78
CA VAL A 89 -0.20 -1.81 -14.74
C VAL A 89 -0.63 -3.09 -14.03
N SER A 90 -0.08 -3.34 -12.84
CA SER A 90 -0.36 -4.56 -12.10
C SER A 90 -0.41 -4.27 -10.61
N THR A 91 -1.56 -4.49 -9.99
CA THR A 91 -1.76 -4.18 -8.57
C THR A 91 -2.48 -5.34 -7.88
N TYR A 92 -1.88 -5.83 -6.80
CA TYR A 92 -2.52 -6.75 -5.87
C TYR A 92 -2.98 -5.94 -4.67
N SER A 93 -4.29 -5.97 -4.40
CA SER A 93 -4.91 -5.21 -3.32
C SER A 93 -5.63 -6.15 -2.38
N ALA A 94 -5.34 -6.08 -1.10
CA ALA A 94 -5.96 -6.93 -0.09
C ALA A 94 -6.25 -6.13 1.17
N PHE A 95 -7.34 -6.51 1.85
CA PHE A 95 -7.69 -5.99 3.16
C PHE A 95 -7.93 -7.17 4.09
N ASP A 96 -7.39 -7.08 5.31
CA ASP A 96 -7.65 -8.07 6.35
C ASP A 96 -8.48 -7.42 7.47
N PRO A 97 -9.04 -8.23 8.39
CA PRO A 97 -9.90 -7.66 9.45
C PRO A 97 -9.14 -7.08 10.63
N TYR A 98 -7.81 -7.02 10.56
CA TYR A 98 -6.96 -6.71 11.71
C TYR A 98 -6.66 -5.22 11.85
N GLY A 99 -6.16 -4.84 13.03
CA GLY A 99 -5.68 -3.50 13.30
C GLY A 99 -4.27 -3.27 12.79
N HIS A 100 -3.73 -2.09 13.09
CA HIS A 100 -2.47 -1.63 12.50
C HIS A 100 -1.26 -2.48 12.91
N HIS A 101 -1.22 -2.91 14.17
CA HIS A 101 -0.07 -3.64 14.72
C HIS A 101 -0.33 -5.13 14.91
N ASP A 102 -1.51 -5.62 14.50
CA ASP A 102 -1.89 -7.00 14.72
C ASP A 102 -1.47 -7.88 13.54
N HIS A 103 -1.17 -9.13 13.84
CA HIS A 103 -0.97 -10.16 12.80
C HIS A 103 0.10 -9.80 11.77
N LEU A 104 1.17 -9.12 12.21
CA LEU A 104 2.25 -8.72 11.30
C LEU A 104 2.91 -9.92 10.63
N GLN A 105 3.13 -11.01 11.38
CA GLN A 105 3.76 -12.19 10.80
C GLN A 105 2.91 -12.78 9.68
N GLU A 106 1.61 -12.90 9.90
CA GLU A 106 0.69 -13.41 8.89
C GLU A 106 0.65 -12.51 7.65
N ARG A 107 0.74 -11.20 7.87
CA ARG A 107 0.76 -10.24 6.75
C ARG A 107 2.01 -10.37 5.91
N TYR A 108 3.18 -10.52 6.56
CA TYR A 108 4.43 -10.72 5.84
C TYR A 108 4.49 -12.10 5.17
N ASP A 109 3.91 -13.12 5.80
CA ASP A 109 3.81 -14.44 5.19
C ASP A 109 2.96 -14.38 3.91
N ALA A 110 1.83 -13.67 3.95
CA ALA A 110 0.98 -13.49 2.79
C ALA A 110 1.71 -12.76 1.66
N PHE A 111 2.48 -11.74 2.00
CA PHE A 111 3.30 -11.04 1.02
C PHE A 111 4.38 -11.95 0.43
N SER A 112 5.04 -12.73 1.26
CA SER A 112 6.07 -13.68 0.81
C SER A 112 5.49 -14.70 -0.17
N ASP A 113 4.32 -15.24 0.13
CA ASP A 113 3.65 -16.20 -0.74
C ASP A 113 3.33 -15.57 -2.10
N TRP A 114 2.81 -14.34 -2.10
CA TRP A 114 2.54 -13.62 -3.32
C TRP A 114 3.83 -13.36 -4.12
N LEU A 115 4.90 -12.96 -3.43
CA LEU A 115 6.18 -12.66 -4.07
C LEU A 115 6.76 -13.92 -4.75
N ILE A 116 6.69 -15.05 -4.06
CA ILE A 116 7.16 -16.33 -4.62
C ILE A 116 6.38 -16.68 -5.89
N GLU A 117 5.06 -16.49 -5.88
CA GLU A 117 4.24 -16.73 -7.06
C GLU A 117 4.65 -15.84 -8.24
N GLN A 118 4.99 -14.57 -7.96
CA GLN A 118 5.46 -13.67 -9.02
C GLN A 118 6.77 -14.17 -9.63
N TRP A 119 7.66 -14.75 -8.82
CA TRP A 119 8.96 -15.21 -9.28
C TRP A 119 8.92 -16.54 -10.04
N LYS A 120 7.85 -17.30 -9.92
CA LYS A 120 7.69 -18.54 -10.70
C LYS A 120 7.37 -18.28 -12.16
N LEU A 121 7.01 -17.08 -12.47
CA LEU A 121 6.69 -16.69 -13.83
C LEU A 121 7.96 -16.30 -14.60
#